data_1ee3737652545e08aec65819d67bb7d4
#
_entry.id   1ee3737652545e08aec65819d67bb7d4
#
_cell.length_a   1.000
_cell.length_b   1.000
_cell.length_c   1.000
_cell.angle_alpha   90.00
_cell.angle_beta   90.00
_cell.angle_gamma   90.00
#
_symmetry.space_group_name_H-M   'P 1'
#
loop_
_entity.id
_entity.type
_entity.pdbx_description
1 polymer ?
#
loop_
_entity_poly.entity_id
_entity_poly.type
_entity_poly.pdbx_seq_one_letter_code
_entity_poly.pdbx_strand_id
1 'polypeptide(L)'
;MSAPSEHAEPQELALRSARKDNRELVRMRYVEEAGTYLVECEVYPIGGLRVEPLRPGPYRFGTRDDADTFIRETVTILEYLGCDVI
;
A
#
# COMPACT_ATOMS: atom_id res chain seq x y z
N MET A 1 3.51 -35.62 3.17
CA MET A 1 3.40 -34.33 3.84
C MET A 1 3.51 -33.20 2.86
N SER A 2 2.67 -32.26 2.96
CA SER A 2 2.65 -31.18 2.02
C SER A 2 3.79 -30.20 2.29
N ALA A 3 4.15 -29.46 1.27
CA ALA A 3 5.15 -28.42 1.36
C ALA A 3 4.45 -27.09 1.19
N PRO A 4 3.80 -26.60 2.21
CA PRO A 4 2.98 -25.40 2.09
C PRO A 4 3.76 -24.19 1.62
N SER A 5 5.06 -24.20 1.79
CA SER A 5 5.88 -23.07 1.35
C SER A 5 5.86 -22.87 -0.15
N GLU A 6 5.50 -23.89 -0.91
CA GLU A 6 5.40 -23.74 -2.37
C GLU A 6 4.31 -22.77 -2.76
N HIS A 7 3.34 -22.61 -1.89
CA HIS A 7 2.22 -21.72 -2.13
C HIS A 7 2.23 -20.65 -1.05
N ALA A 8 3.41 -20.06 -0.85
CA ALA A 8 3.55 -19.02 0.14
C ALA A 8 2.52 -17.93 -0.17
N GLU A 9 1.57 -17.79 0.72
CA GLU A 9 0.58 -16.74 0.57
C GLU A 9 1.24 -15.41 0.89
N PRO A 10 0.78 -14.33 0.24
CA PRO A 10 1.28 -13.02 0.58
C PRO A 10 1.09 -12.75 2.06
N GLN A 11 2.13 -12.30 2.71
CA GLN A 11 2.07 -11.94 4.11
C GLN A 11 1.96 -10.43 4.22
N GLU A 12 0.86 -9.97 4.78
CA GLU A 12 0.68 -8.54 4.99
C GLU A 12 1.57 -8.10 6.14
N LEU A 13 2.44 -7.15 5.86
CA LEU A 13 3.38 -6.61 6.84
C LEU A 13 2.86 -5.33 7.45
N ALA A 14 2.09 -4.56 6.71
CA ALA A 14 1.51 -3.33 7.21
C ALA A 14 0.38 -2.87 6.31
N LEU A 15 -0.51 -2.10 6.88
CA LEU A 15 -1.59 -1.45 6.16
C LEU A 15 -1.63 0.00 6.63
N ARG A 16 -1.54 0.93 5.68
CA ARG A 16 -1.55 2.36 5.98
C ARG A 16 -2.75 3.00 5.29
N SER A 17 -3.37 3.92 5.96
CA SER A 17 -4.53 4.63 5.42
C SER A 17 -4.30 6.12 5.56
N ALA A 18 -4.43 6.86 4.47
CA ALA A 18 -4.33 8.30 4.45
C ALA A 18 -5.72 8.88 4.37
N ARG A 19 -6.07 9.71 5.33
CA ARG A 19 -7.40 10.28 5.45
C ARG A 19 -7.33 11.79 5.48
N LYS A 20 -8.35 12.41 4.92
CA LYS A 20 -8.48 13.87 4.94
C LYS A 20 -9.97 14.19 4.99
N ASP A 21 -10.35 15.10 5.88
CA ASP A 21 -11.75 15.50 6.06
C ASP A 21 -12.66 14.29 6.27
N ASN A 22 -12.21 13.36 7.11
CA ASN A 22 -12.93 12.15 7.48
C ASN A 22 -13.17 11.20 6.31
N ARG A 23 -12.36 11.30 5.26
CA ARG A 23 -12.44 10.39 4.11
C ARG A 23 -11.12 9.72 3.89
N GLU A 24 -11.18 8.42 3.63
CA GLU A 24 -9.98 7.71 3.21
C GLU A 24 -9.71 8.04 1.75
N LEU A 25 -8.51 8.54 1.47
CA LEU A 25 -8.11 8.90 0.12
C LEU A 25 -7.17 7.88 -0.48
N VAL A 26 -6.31 7.29 0.33
CA VAL A 26 -5.31 6.33 -0.14
C VAL A 26 -5.20 5.22 0.88
N ARG A 27 -5.12 4.00 0.39
CA ARG A 27 -4.81 2.84 1.23
C ARG A 27 -3.61 2.16 0.62
N MET A 28 -2.61 1.88 1.44
CA MET A 28 -1.41 1.16 1.01
C MET A 28 -1.30 -0.13 1.80
N ARG A 29 -1.13 -1.22 1.09
CA ARG A 29 -0.94 -2.53 1.68
C ARG A 29 0.46 -3.00 1.33
N TYR A 30 1.24 -3.29 2.36
CA TYR A 30 2.62 -3.73 2.22
C TYR A 30 2.66 -5.24 2.46
N VAL A 31 3.10 -5.99 1.48
CA VAL A 31 3.10 -7.45 1.57
C VAL A 31 4.44 -8.01 1.14
N GLU A 32 4.75 -9.16 1.70
CA GLU A 32 5.87 -9.98 1.25
C GLU A 32 5.32 -11.21 0.58
N GLU A 33 5.82 -11.50 -0.61
CA GLU A 33 5.37 -12.66 -1.36
C GLU A 33 6.60 -13.29 -2.01
N ALA A 34 6.95 -14.49 -1.55
CA ALA A 34 8.06 -15.27 -2.13
C ALA A 34 9.34 -14.46 -2.23
N GLY A 35 9.68 -13.73 -1.19
CA GLY A 35 10.93 -12.98 -1.13
C GLY A 35 10.90 -11.65 -1.86
N THR A 36 9.78 -11.29 -2.44
CA THR A 36 9.58 -9.99 -3.08
C THR A 36 8.68 -9.14 -2.19
N TYR A 37 8.96 -7.84 -2.15
CA TYR A 37 8.18 -6.91 -1.34
C TYR A 37 7.33 -6.07 -2.26
N LEU A 38 6.04 -6.06 -1.99
CA LEU A 38 5.06 -5.38 -2.84
C LEU A 38 4.34 -4.31 -2.04
N VAL A 39 4.11 -3.18 -2.67
CA VAL A 39 3.24 -2.16 -2.11
C VAL A 39 2.06 -2.00 -3.06
N GLU A 40 0.89 -2.34 -2.55
CA GLU A 40 -0.36 -2.24 -3.30
C GLU A 40 -1.08 -0.99 -2.81
N CYS A 41 -1.53 -0.19 -3.74
CA CYS A 41 -2.20 1.07 -3.41
C CYS A 41 -3.60 1.09 -3.97
N GLU A 42 -4.50 1.71 -3.21
CA GLU A 42 -5.83 2.07 -3.71
C GLU A 42 -6.01 3.55 -3.47
N VAL A 43 -6.41 4.25 -4.52
CA VAL A 43 -6.67 5.69 -4.44
C VAL A 43 -8.15 5.90 -4.70
N TYR A 44 -8.82 6.53 -3.75
CA TYR A 44 -10.26 6.71 -3.82
C TYR A 44 -10.56 8.10 -4.40
N PRO A 45 -11.31 8.17 -5.50
CA PRO A 45 -11.61 9.45 -6.15
C PRO A 45 -12.43 10.36 -5.23
N ILE A 46 -12.19 11.65 -5.33
CA ILE A 46 -12.95 12.66 -4.60
C ILE A 46 -13.93 13.30 -5.57
N GLY A 47 -15.21 13.12 -5.31
CA GLY A 47 -16.26 13.69 -6.16
C GLY A 47 -16.32 13.05 -7.53
N GLY A 48 -17.10 13.66 -8.42
CA GLY A 48 -17.26 13.15 -9.77
C GLY A 48 -18.14 11.91 -9.81
N LEU A 49 -18.17 11.28 -10.99
CA LEU A 49 -19.00 10.12 -11.24
C LEU A 49 -18.29 8.81 -10.98
N ARG A 50 -16.98 8.86 -10.76
CA ARG A 50 -16.20 7.64 -10.57
C ARG A 50 -16.34 7.18 -9.14
N VAL A 51 -16.76 5.92 -8.98
CA VAL A 51 -16.95 5.33 -7.65
C VAL A 51 -15.92 4.23 -7.36
N GLU A 52 -15.22 3.76 -8.40
CA GLU A 52 -14.26 2.68 -8.22
C GLU A 52 -12.90 3.25 -7.87
N PRO A 53 -12.17 2.60 -6.96
CA PRO A 53 -10.82 3.05 -6.64
C PRO A 53 -9.86 2.82 -7.80
N LEU A 54 -8.87 3.67 -7.89
CA LEU A 54 -7.73 3.46 -8.77
C LEU A 54 -6.73 2.59 -8.02
N ARG A 55 -6.09 1.68 -8.75
CA ARG A 55 -5.10 0.78 -8.15
C ARG A 55 -3.78 0.88 -8.88
N PRO A 56 -3.02 1.94 -8.61
CA PRO A 56 -1.68 2.04 -9.19
C PRO A 56 -0.78 0.96 -8.60
N GLY A 57 0.19 0.51 -9.39
CA GLY A 57 1.07 -0.55 -8.97
C GLY A 57 0.52 -1.91 -9.34
N PRO A 58 0.85 -2.97 -8.57
CA PRO A 58 1.68 -2.92 -7.36
C PRO A 58 3.12 -2.55 -7.67
N TYR A 59 3.76 -1.91 -6.71
CA TYR A 59 5.16 -1.55 -6.81
C TYR A 59 5.99 -2.67 -6.20
N ARG A 60 7.02 -3.13 -6.91
CA ARG A 60 7.82 -4.27 -6.49
C ARG A 60 9.20 -3.81 -6.05
N PHE A 61 9.67 -4.40 -4.97
CA PHE A 61 11.00 -4.09 -4.42
C PHE A 61 11.71 -5.39 -4.10
N GLY A 62 13.01 -5.43 -4.41
CA GLY A 62 13.82 -6.60 -4.13
C GLY A 62 14.27 -6.69 -2.70
N THR A 63 14.24 -5.59 -1.95
CA THR A 63 14.65 -5.59 -0.56
C THR A 63 13.59 -4.91 0.28
N ARG A 64 13.58 -5.29 1.56
CA ARG A 64 12.68 -4.70 2.53
C ARG A 64 12.99 -3.21 2.72
N ASP A 65 14.27 -2.86 2.73
CA ASP A 65 14.67 -1.47 2.93
C ASP A 65 14.14 -0.56 1.85
N ASP A 66 14.17 -1.02 0.61
CA ASP A 66 13.66 -0.22 -0.50
C ASP A 66 12.16 -0.03 -0.38
N ALA A 67 11.43 -1.08 -0.02
CA ALA A 67 10.00 -0.98 0.18
C ALA A 67 9.67 -0.05 1.35
N ASP A 68 10.40 -0.17 2.45
CA ASP A 68 10.19 0.68 3.63
C ASP A 68 10.44 2.15 3.28
N THR A 69 11.47 2.40 2.49
CA THR A 69 11.80 3.75 2.06
C THR A 69 10.68 4.32 1.20
N PHE A 70 10.17 3.53 0.27
CA PHE A 70 9.08 3.96 -0.59
C PHE A 70 7.84 4.34 0.24
N ILE A 71 7.49 3.48 1.20
CA ILE A 71 6.31 3.73 2.05
C ILE A 71 6.53 4.99 2.87
N ARG A 72 7.69 5.11 3.49
CA ARG A 72 8.00 6.27 4.34
C ARG A 72 7.94 7.57 3.57
N GLU A 73 8.51 7.58 2.36
CA GLU A 73 8.49 8.78 1.53
C GLU A 73 7.07 9.11 1.06
N THR A 74 6.31 8.07 0.72
CA THR A 74 4.93 8.27 0.32
C THR A 74 4.09 8.85 1.46
N VAL A 75 4.27 8.31 2.66
CA VAL A 75 3.58 8.82 3.85
C VAL A 75 3.94 10.30 4.08
N THR A 76 5.21 10.62 3.96
CA THR A 76 5.66 12.00 4.12
C THR A 76 4.97 12.94 3.13
N ILE A 77 4.87 12.52 1.87
CA ILE A 77 4.20 13.32 0.85
C ILE A 77 2.71 13.49 1.19
N LEU A 78 2.05 12.41 1.60
CA LEU A 78 0.64 12.47 1.94
C LEU A 78 0.39 13.39 3.14
N GLU A 79 1.27 13.35 4.14
CA GLU A 79 1.17 14.25 5.27
C GLU A 79 1.38 15.69 4.86
N TYR A 80 2.34 15.91 3.97
CA TYR A 80 2.58 17.25 3.43
C TYR A 80 1.35 17.80 2.72
N LEU A 81 0.58 16.92 2.08
CA LEU A 81 -0.65 17.31 1.39
C LEU A 81 -1.84 17.43 2.34
N GLY A 82 -1.63 17.25 3.62
CA GLY A 82 -2.66 17.47 4.63
C GLY A 82 -3.41 16.22 5.05
N CYS A 83 -2.92 15.05 4.70
CA CYS A 83 -3.58 13.82 5.11
C CYS A 83 -3.10 13.39 6.49
N ASP A 84 -4.00 12.75 7.23
CA ASP A 84 -3.65 12.01 8.43
C ASP A 84 -3.39 10.57 8.02
N VAL A 85 -2.20 10.08 8.29
CA VAL A 85 -1.83 8.72 7.91
C VAL A 85 -1.73 7.86 9.17
N ILE A 86 -2.46 6.77 9.15
CA ILE A 86 -2.50 5.83 10.27
C ILE A 86 -2.03 4.46 9.82
#